data_e72a152b34d53ec029818568f651e8ae
#
_entry.id   e72a152b34d53ec029818568f651e8ae
#
_cell.length_a   1.000
_cell.length_b   1.000
_cell.length_c   1.000
_cell.angle_alpha   90.00
_cell.angle_beta   90.00
_cell.angle_gamma   90.00
#
_symmetry.space_group_name_H-M   'P 1'
#
loop_
_entity.id
_entity.type
_entity.pdbx_description
1 polymer ?
#
loop_
_entity_poly.entity_id
_entity_poly.type
_entity_poly.pdbx_seq_one_letter_code
_entity_poly.pdbx_strand_id
1 'polypeptide(L)'
;GDIGRLAVCGTVNDLLMRGATPKYLTAGFILETGCTTQDLRRIARSMAATADEAGVTIVAGDTKVVEGSGNIYINTAGVGFLPTDTHIAATALQPGDTLLVSGAMGDHHAAILSARMGMDNTVQSDCAPLGNMVAALLQGGVEVHTLRDITRGGLGTVLCELAEAANCGIEIDETAIPVHEDVRA
;
A
#
# COMPACT_ATOMS: atom_id res chain seq x y z
N GLY A 1 6.42 -4.97 13.46
CA GLY A 1 5.56 -4.67 12.33
C GLY A 1 4.80 -5.89 11.83
N ASP A 2 3.80 -5.67 11.03
CA ASP A 2 2.96 -6.74 10.45
C ASP A 2 3.26 -6.90 8.96
N ILE A 3 4.27 -7.73 8.64
CA ILE A 3 4.67 -7.96 7.25
C ILE A 3 3.62 -8.76 6.47
N GLY A 4 2.77 -9.53 7.14
CA GLY A 4 1.66 -10.23 6.51
C GLY A 4 0.60 -9.27 5.98
N ARG A 5 0.19 -8.29 6.81
CA ARG A 5 -0.71 -7.22 6.41
C ARG A 5 -0.12 -6.39 5.27
N LEU A 6 1.14 -5.99 5.42
CA LEU A 6 1.85 -5.18 4.42
C LEU A 6 1.91 -5.89 3.05
N ALA A 7 2.20 -7.19 3.02
CA ALA A 7 2.29 -7.96 1.79
C ALA A 7 0.96 -8.00 1.02
N VAL A 8 -0.17 -8.12 1.72
CA VAL A 8 -1.50 -8.11 1.10
C VAL A 8 -1.88 -6.70 0.66
N CYS A 9 -1.76 -5.71 1.55
CA CYS A 9 -2.15 -4.32 1.26
C CYS A 9 -1.38 -3.75 0.06
N GLY A 10 -0.07 -3.96 -0.03
CA GLY A 10 0.72 -3.42 -1.13
C GLY A 10 0.19 -3.86 -2.48
N THR A 11 -0.04 -5.15 -2.68
CA THR A 11 -0.54 -5.67 -3.97
C THR A 11 -2.01 -5.31 -4.24
N VAL A 12 -2.85 -5.35 -3.20
CA VAL A 12 -4.27 -4.96 -3.35
C VAL A 12 -4.38 -3.48 -3.71
N ASN A 13 -3.63 -2.62 -3.05
CA ASN A 13 -3.67 -1.18 -3.29
C ASN A 13 -3.14 -0.83 -4.69
N ASP A 14 -2.10 -1.48 -5.18
CA ASP A 14 -1.60 -1.28 -6.56
C ASP A 14 -2.70 -1.53 -7.60
N LEU A 15 -3.49 -2.60 -7.43
CA LEU A 15 -4.62 -2.88 -8.31
C LEU A 15 -5.72 -1.82 -8.21
N LEU A 16 -6.02 -1.36 -6.99
CA LEU A 16 -7.00 -0.30 -6.74
C LEU A 16 -6.60 1.03 -7.37
N MET A 17 -5.30 1.34 -7.43
CA MET A 17 -4.80 2.58 -8.06
C MET A 17 -5.04 2.63 -9.57
N ARG A 18 -5.41 1.52 -10.18
CA ARG A 18 -5.88 1.44 -11.57
C ARG A 18 -7.40 1.48 -11.68
N GLY A 19 -8.12 1.60 -10.57
CA GLY A 19 -9.59 1.48 -10.53
C GLY A 19 -10.08 0.04 -10.68
N ALA A 20 -9.20 -0.95 -10.57
CA ALA A 20 -9.57 -2.36 -10.64
C ALA A 20 -10.20 -2.83 -9.33
N THR A 21 -11.05 -3.83 -9.41
CA THR A 21 -11.53 -4.59 -8.25
C THR A 21 -10.62 -5.80 -8.04
N PRO A 22 -9.76 -5.82 -7.00
CA PRO A 22 -8.90 -6.95 -6.69
C PRO A 22 -9.74 -8.20 -6.40
N LYS A 23 -9.24 -9.38 -6.81
CA LYS A 23 -9.95 -10.66 -6.56
C LYS A 23 -9.04 -11.77 -6.07
N TYR A 24 -7.91 -11.96 -6.70
CA TYR A 24 -7.03 -13.08 -6.41
C TYR A 24 -5.61 -12.60 -6.16
N LEU A 25 -4.96 -13.25 -5.19
CA LEU A 25 -3.54 -13.08 -4.92
C LEU A 25 -2.81 -14.42 -5.03
N THR A 26 -1.54 -14.35 -5.36
CA THR A 26 -0.58 -15.42 -5.11
C THR A 26 0.43 -14.95 -4.08
N ALA A 27 0.99 -15.88 -3.28
CA ALA A 27 1.96 -15.55 -2.25
C ALA A 27 3.16 -16.51 -2.28
N GLY A 28 4.33 -15.99 -2.61
CA GLY A 28 5.60 -16.71 -2.53
C GLY A 28 6.31 -16.39 -1.22
N PHE A 29 6.86 -17.41 -0.56
CA PHE A 29 7.65 -17.27 0.65
C PHE A 29 9.08 -17.74 0.42
N ILE A 30 10.06 -16.95 0.84
CA ILE A 30 11.43 -17.38 1.03
C ILE A 30 11.71 -17.33 2.54
N LEU A 31 11.98 -18.48 3.11
CA LEU A 31 12.22 -18.67 4.54
C LEU A 31 13.70 -18.99 4.75
N GLU A 32 14.38 -18.19 5.53
CA GLU A 32 15.73 -18.55 5.95
C GLU A 32 15.71 -19.56 7.11
N THR A 33 16.70 -20.45 7.15
CA THR A 33 16.91 -21.33 8.31
C THR A 33 17.04 -20.50 9.57
N GLY A 34 16.34 -20.90 10.65
CA GLY A 34 16.25 -20.13 11.90
C GLY A 34 14.95 -19.36 12.06
N CYS A 35 14.13 -19.17 11.02
CA CYS A 35 12.78 -18.65 11.21
C CYS A 35 11.92 -19.64 12.00
N THR A 36 11.02 -19.12 12.85
CA THR A 36 10.18 -19.96 13.70
C THR A 36 8.84 -20.29 13.04
N THR A 37 8.31 -21.49 13.32
CA THR A 37 6.95 -21.85 12.87
C THR A 37 5.89 -20.96 13.52
N GLN A 38 6.19 -20.37 14.67
CA GLN A 38 5.31 -19.44 15.36
C GLN A 38 5.18 -18.13 14.57
N ASP A 39 6.31 -17.58 14.12
CA ASP A 39 6.33 -16.36 13.30
C ASP A 39 5.62 -16.59 11.97
N LEU A 40 5.90 -17.70 11.30
CA LEU A 40 5.24 -18.06 10.05
C LEU A 40 3.72 -18.17 10.23
N ARG A 41 3.25 -18.81 11.31
CA ARG A 41 1.81 -18.89 11.61
C ARG A 41 1.19 -17.52 11.89
N ARG A 42 1.89 -16.65 12.61
CA ARG A 42 1.44 -15.27 12.88
C ARG A 42 1.28 -14.49 11.58
N ILE A 43 2.27 -14.57 10.70
CA ILE A 43 2.25 -13.92 9.38
C ILE A 43 1.11 -14.45 8.52
N ALA A 44 0.96 -15.77 8.42
CA ALA A 44 -0.10 -16.37 7.62
C ALA A 44 -1.51 -15.99 8.11
N ARG A 45 -1.71 -15.90 9.43
CA ARG A 45 -2.98 -15.43 10.01
C ARG A 45 -3.23 -13.97 9.69
N SER A 46 -2.22 -13.12 9.77
CA SER A 46 -2.34 -11.72 9.42
C SER A 46 -2.67 -11.54 7.93
N MET A 47 -1.99 -12.30 7.05
CA MET A 47 -2.32 -12.30 5.61
C MET A 47 -3.76 -12.73 5.36
N ALA A 48 -4.23 -13.80 5.99
CA ALA A 48 -5.61 -14.28 5.83
C ALA A 48 -6.62 -13.23 6.28
N ALA A 49 -6.45 -12.66 7.47
CA ALA A 49 -7.34 -11.63 8.00
C ALA A 49 -7.37 -10.37 7.10
N THR A 50 -6.21 -9.97 6.57
CA THR A 50 -6.14 -8.82 5.67
C THR A 50 -6.73 -9.12 4.29
N ALA A 51 -6.58 -10.35 3.80
CA ALA A 51 -7.21 -10.79 2.55
C ALA A 51 -8.75 -10.80 2.68
N ASP A 52 -9.27 -11.27 3.81
CA ASP A 52 -10.71 -11.22 4.12
C ASP A 52 -11.20 -9.76 4.20
N GLU A 53 -10.48 -8.87 4.89
CA GLU A 53 -10.79 -7.44 4.98
C GLU A 53 -10.80 -6.77 3.59
N ALA A 54 -9.86 -7.15 2.73
CA ALA A 54 -9.73 -6.63 1.37
C ALA A 54 -10.70 -7.28 0.35
N GLY A 55 -11.42 -8.34 0.73
CA GLY A 55 -12.31 -9.08 -0.15
C GLY A 55 -11.59 -9.86 -1.27
N VAL A 56 -10.36 -10.31 -1.00
CA VAL A 56 -9.53 -11.06 -1.95
C VAL A 56 -9.24 -12.47 -1.45
N THR A 57 -8.96 -13.38 -2.38
CA THR A 57 -8.58 -14.76 -2.06
C THR A 57 -7.15 -15.04 -2.47
N ILE A 58 -6.34 -15.58 -1.57
CA ILE A 58 -5.01 -16.10 -1.89
C ILE A 58 -5.21 -17.51 -2.48
N VAL A 59 -5.01 -17.65 -3.78
CA VAL A 59 -5.37 -18.86 -4.54
C VAL A 59 -4.21 -19.80 -4.83
N ALA A 60 -2.98 -19.29 -4.77
CA ALA A 60 -1.78 -20.08 -5.03
C ALA A 60 -0.57 -19.48 -4.32
N GLY A 61 0.50 -20.24 -4.25
CA GLY A 61 1.77 -19.79 -3.68
C GLY A 61 2.82 -20.90 -3.73
N ASP A 62 4.03 -20.54 -3.34
CA ASP A 62 5.14 -21.47 -3.17
C ASP A 62 5.97 -21.07 -1.95
N THR A 63 6.70 -22.00 -1.39
CA THR A 63 7.59 -21.77 -0.25
C THR A 63 8.95 -22.39 -0.53
N LYS A 64 10.00 -21.58 -0.42
CA LYS A 64 11.39 -22.03 -0.48
C LYS A 64 12.07 -21.82 0.87
N VAL A 65 12.86 -22.78 1.29
CA VAL A 65 13.76 -22.66 2.45
C VAL A 65 15.17 -22.52 1.94
N VAL A 66 15.86 -21.51 2.43
CA VAL A 66 17.26 -21.21 2.09
C VAL A 66 18.11 -21.08 3.36
N GLU A 67 19.42 -21.16 3.22
CA GLU A 67 20.35 -20.87 4.32
C GLU A 67 20.30 -19.37 4.65
N GLY A 68 20.35 -19.02 5.94
CA GLY A 68 20.33 -17.63 6.37
C GLY A 68 20.21 -17.47 7.89
N SER A 69 19.78 -16.31 8.35
CA SER A 69 19.73 -15.88 9.74
C SER A 69 18.31 -15.78 10.31
N GLY A 70 17.33 -16.42 9.69
CA GLY A 70 15.95 -16.49 10.19
C GLY A 70 15.03 -15.42 9.59
N ASN A 71 15.43 -14.75 8.51
CA ASN A 71 14.57 -13.80 7.82
C ASN A 71 13.44 -14.48 7.04
N ILE A 72 12.37 -13.76 6.83
CA ILE A 72 11.21 -14.17 6.03
C ILE A 72 10.95 -13.10 4.98
N TYR A 73 10.91 -13.51 3.71
CA TYR A 73 10.57 -12.65 2.59
C TYR A 73 9.25 -13.13 1.99
N ILE A 74 8.38 -12.18 1.69
CA ILE A 74 7.07 -12.45 1.10
C ILE A 74 6.97 -11.66 -0.20
N ASN A 75 6.63 -12.35 -1.27
CA ASN A 75 6.31 -11.74 -2.56
C ASN A 75 4.88 -12.09 -2.92
N THR A 76 4.07 -11.08 -3.25
CA THR A 76 2.69 -11.26 -3.68
C THR A 76 2.50 -10.73 -5.10
N ALA A 77 1.64 -11.39 -5.85
CA ALA A 77 1.13 -10.88 -7.12
C ALA A 77 -0.40 -10.96 -7.11
N GLY A 78 -1.06 -10.03 -7.78
CA GLY A 78 -2.50 -9.90 -7.74
C GLY A 78 -3.15 -9.82 -9.10
N VAL A 79 -4.40 -10.28 -9.16
CA VAL A 79 -5.29 -10.15 -10.30
C VAL A 79 -6.58 -9.47 -9.86
N GLY A 80 -6.99 -8.45 -10.63
CA GLY A 80 -8.23 -7.72 -10.44
C GLY A 80 -8.96 -7.54 -11.77
N PHE A 81 -10.21 -7.16 -11.70
CA PHE A 81 -11.03 -6.85 -12.86
C PHE A 81 -11.18 -5.34 -13.01
N LEU A 82 -10.83 -4.84 -14.17
CA LEU A 82 -10.95 -3.44 -14.51
C LEU A 82 -12.26 -3.23 -15.29
N PRO A 83 -13.14 -2.32 -14.86
CA PRO A 83 -14.29 -1.90 -15.68
C PRO A 83 -13.83 -1.34 -17.03
N THR A 84 -14.58 -1.64 -18.08
CA THR A 84 -14.25 -1.27 -19.48
C THR A 84 -14.10 0.25 -19.69
N ASP A 85 -14.81 1.03 -18.89
CA ASP A 85 -14.85 2.49 -19.02
C ASP A 85 -13.92 3.21 -18.01
N THR A 86 -12.95 2.48 -17.45
CA THR A 86 -12.01 3.07 -16.49
C THR A 86 -10.88 3.78 -17.22
N HIS A 87 -10.73 5.09 -16.94
CA HIS A 87 -9.69 5.95 -17.51
C HIS A 87 -8.66 6.42 -16.48
N ILE A 88 -8.54 5.76 -15.32
CA ILE A 88 -7.62 6.13 -14.25
C ILE A 88 -6.19 5.76 -14.65
N ALA A 89 -5.34 6.77 -14.77
CA ALA A 89 -3.93 6.60 -15.13
C ALA A 89 -3.09 7.80 -14.66
N ALA A 90 -1.80 7.59 -14.45
CA ALA A 90 -0.87 8.69 -14.14
C ALA A 90 -0.84 9.78 -15.23
N THR A 91 -1.05 9.39 -16.48
CA THR A 91 -1.11 10.28 -17.65
C THR A 91 -2.43 11.01 -17.80
N ALA A 92 -3.45 10.69 -16.99
CA ALA A 92 -4.78 11.30 -17.07
C ALA A 92 -4.95 12.55 -16.19
N LEU A 93 -3.95 12.88 -15.37
CA LEU A 93 -3.93 14.09 -14.55
C LEU A 93 -4.01 15.34 -15.46
N GLN A 94 -4.85 16.31 -15.08
CA GLN A 94 -5.14 17.50 -15.89
C GLN A 94 -4.94 18.78 -15.08
N PRO A 95 -4.61 19.90 -15.75
CA PRO A 95 -4.65 21.22 -15.12
C PRO A 95 -6.02 21.53 -14.55
N GLY A 96 -6.08 21.95 -13.29
CA GLY A 96 -7.33 22.21 -12.57
C GLY A 96 -7.77 21.07 -11.66
N ASP A 97 -7.11 19.92 -11.69
CA ASP A 97 -7.38 18.83 -10.76
C ASP A 97 -7.03 19.23 -9.32
N THR A 98 -7.84 18.74 -8.38
CA THR A 98 -7.59 18.89 -6.97
C THR A 98 -6.91 17.65 -6.42
N LEU A 99 -5.80 17.82 -5.71
CA LEU A 99 -5.10 16.74 -5.04
C LEU A 99 -5.73 16.47 -3.66
N LEU A 100 -6.05 15.21 -3.41
CA LEU A 100 -6.56 14.75 -2.14
C LEU A 100 -5.63 13.69 -1.56
N VAL A 101 -5.39 13.73 -0.26
CA VAL A 101 -4.67 12.68 0.48
C VAL A 101 -5.62 12.01 1.45
N SER A 102 -5.50 10.69 1.61
CA SER A 102 -6.41 9.87 2.41
C SER A 102 -6.14 9.93 3.92
N GLY A 103 -4.99 10.48 4.32
CA GLY A 103 -4.59 10.52 5.73
C GLY A 103 -3.26 11.22 5.95
N ALA A 104 -2.74 11.15 7.17
CA ALA A 104 -1.47 11.76 7.52
C ALA A 104 -0.28 11.05 6.85
N MET A 105 0.76 11.82 6.56
CA MET A 105 1.98 11.32 5.92
C MET A 105 3.02 10.88 6.95
N GLY A 106 3.72 9.79 6.66
CA GLY A 106 4.93 9.36 7.39
C GLY A 106 4.70 8.33 8.50
N ASP A 107 3.48 8.03 8.88
CA ASP A 107 3.15 7.14 10.01
C ASP A 107 3.79 5.75 9.88
N HIS A 108 3.69 5.13 8.70
CA HIS A 108 4.29 3.81 8.45
C HIS A 108 5.81 3.83 8.66
N HIS A 109 6.48 4.85 8.10
CA HIS A 109 7.93 4.97 8.22
C HIS A 109 8.36 5.20 9.67
N ALA A 110 7.68 6.10 10.38
CA ALA A 110 7.94 6.40 11.79
C ALA A 110 7.73 5.16 12.66
N ALA A 111 6.66 4.40 12.45
CA ALA A 111 6.38 3.16 13.18
C ALA A 111 7.48 2.09 12.96
N ILE A 112 7.97 1.92 11.72
CA ILE A 112 9.06 0.98 11.42
C ILE A 112 10.39 1.45 12.00
N LEU A 113 10.71 2.73 11.84
CA LEU A 113 11.97 3.31 12.32
C LEU A 113 12.08 3.18 13.83
N SER A 114 11.01 3.57 14.56
CA SER A 114 10.94 3.43 16.01
C SER A 114 11.13 1.99 16.48
N ALA A 115 10.46 1.03 15.82
CA ALA A 115 10.62 -0.38 16.15
C ALA A 115 12.06 -0.90 15.90
N ARG A 116 12.73 -0.43 14.85
CA ARG A 116 14.12 -0.81 14.54
C ARG A 116 15.13 -0.18 15.49
N MET A 117 14.87 1.03 15.95
CA MET A 117 15.76 1.76 16.86
C MET A 117 15.48 1.50 18.34
N GLY A 118 14.44 0.71 18.66
CA GLY A 118 14.00 0.47 20.03
C GLY A 118 13.51 1.73 20.73
N MET A 119 12.94 2.67 19.98
CA MET A 119 12.37 3.91 20.51
C MET A 119 10.93 3.67 20.97
N ASP A 120 10.58 4.19 22.13
CA ASP A 120 9.19 4.22 22.59
C ASP A 120 8.45 5.28 21.77
N ASN A 121 7.49 4.80 20.97
CA ASN A 121 6.67 5.62 20.10
C ASN A 121 5.25 5.04 20.06
N THR A 122 4.25 5.90 20.04
CA THR A 122 2.82 5.54 19.96
C THR A 122 2.30 5.48 18.52
N VAL A 123 3.10 5.92 17.54
CA VAL A 123 2.72 5.95 16.13
C VAL A 123 2.50 4.53 15.62
N GLN A 124 1.34 4.32 15.03
CA GLN A 124 0.99 3.06 14.38
C GLN A 124 1.08 3.21 12.86
N SER A 125 1.40 2.11 12.19
CA SER A 125 1.39 2.07 10.74
C SER A 125 -0.02 2.34 10.20
N ASP A 126 -0.13 3.20 9.21
CA ASP A 126 -1.33 3.50 8.42
C ASP A 126 -1.62 2.44 7.32
N CYS A 127 -0.83 1.37 7.26
CA CYS A 127 -1.02 0.30 6.28
C CYS A 127 -2.42 -0.33 6.38
N ALA A 128 -3.24 -0.12 5.35
CA ALA A 128 -4.61 -0.63 5.26
C ALA A 128 -5.01 -0.94 3.81
N PRO A 129 -5.94 -1.89 3.57
CA PRO A 129 -6.53 -2.08 2.27
C PRO A 129 -7.49 -0.91 1.97
N LEU A 130 -7.31 -0.25 0.84
CA LEU A 130 -8.02 0.97 0.47
C LEU A 130 -9.33 0.72 -0.32
N GLY A 131 -9.75 -0.54 -0.47
CA GLY A 131 -10.86 -0.93 -1.34
C GLY A 131 -12.16 -0.19 -1.08
N ASN A 132 -12.57 -0.09 0.19
CA ASN A 132 -13.82 0.60 0.56
C ASN A 132 -13.76 2.10 0.25
N MET A 133 -12.63 2.73 0.51
CA MET A 133 -12.43 4.16 0.23
C MET A 133 -12.43 4.44 -1.27
N VAL A 134 -11.67 3.66 -2.05
CA VAL A 134 -11.62 3.80 -3.52
C VAL A 134 -12.99 3.51 -4.13
N ALA A 135 -13.69 2.48 -3.67
CA ALA A 135 -15.04 2.19 -4.14
C ALA A 135 -16.03 3.33 -3.85
N ALA A 136 -15.99 3.90 -2.65
CA ALA A 136 -16.83 5.05 -2.29
C ALA A 136 -16.53 6.29 -3.14
N LEU A 137 -15.25 6.55 -3.44
CA LEU A 137 -14.81 7.64 -4.29
C LEU A 137 -15.36 7.46 -5.73
N LEU A 138 -15.17 6.29 -6.31
CA LEU A 138 -15.59 5.99 -7.68
C LEU A 138 -17.12 5.95 -7.84
N GLN A 139 -17.85 5.52 -6.80
CA GLN A 139 -19.32 5.50 -6.78
C GLN A 139 -19.92 6.86 -6.43
N GLY A 140 -19.15 7.76 -5.86
CA GLY A 140 -19.61 9.09 -5.43
C GLY A 140 -19.90 10.09 -6.56
N GLY A 141 -19.74 9.69 -7.81
CA GLY A 141 -19.99 10.56 -8.99
C GLY A 141 -18.92 11.63 -9.19
N VAL A 142 -17.76 11.46 -8.56
CA VAL A 142 -16.59 12.32 -8.77
C VAL A 142 -15.80 11.79 -9.95
N GLU A 143 -15.37 12.66 -10.84
CA GLU A 143 -14.44 12.29 -11.92
C GLU A 143 -13.04 12.13 -11.32
N VAL A 144 -12.52 10.91 -11.41
CA VAL A 144 -11.20 10.53 -10.87
C VAL A 144 -10.24 10.27 -12.02
N HIS A 145 -9.27 11.15 -12.21
CA HIS A 145 -8.28 11.03 -13.27
C HIS A 145 -7.10 10.14 -12.86
N THR A 146 -6.66 10.25 -11.62
CA THR A 146 -5.46 9.57 -11.14
C THR A 146 -5.65 9.08 -9.71
N LEU A 147 -5.17 7.89 -9.43
CA LEU A 147 -5.00 7.35 -8.07
C LEU A 147 -3.56 6.86 -7.93
N ARG A 148 -2.97 7.07 -6.76
CA ARG A 148 -1.62 6.62 -6.45
C ARG A 148 -1.47 6.35 -4.96
N ASP A 149 -0.96 5.19 -4.61
CA ASP A 149 -0.55 4.88 -3.25
C ASP A 149 0.81 5.53 -2.95
N ILE A 150 0.92 6.15 -1.78
CA ILE A 150 2.15 6.82 -1.34
C ILE A 150 3.01 5.81 -0.58
N THR A 151 3.99 5.23 -1.28
CA THR A 151 4.89 4.20 -0.75
C THR A 151 6.34 4.67 -0.77
N ARG A 152 7.20 4.00 -1.53
CA ARG A 152 8.62 4.36 -1.60
C ARG A 152 8.83 5.76 -2.17
N GLY A 153 9.68 6.54 -1.51
CA GLY A 153 9.98 7.92 -1.90
C GLY A 153 8.99 8.96 -1.38
N GLY A 154 7.87 8.53 -0.80
CA GLY A 154 6.88 9.40 -0.17
C GLY A 154 6.12 10.28 -1.15
N LEU A 155 5.40 11.27 -0.62
CA LEU A 155 4.54 12.18 -1.38
C LEU A 155 5.30 12.93 -2.47
N GLY A 156 6.49 13.44 -2.18
CA GLY A 156 7.27 14.23 -3.14
C GLY A 156 7.61 13.43 -4.40
N THR A 157 8.08 12.19 -4.25
CA THR A 157 8.40 11.32 -5.39
C THR A 157 7.14 11.00 -6.21
N VAL A 158 6.03 10.66 -5.56
CA VAL A 158 4.77 10.37 -6.23
C VAL A 158 4.29 11.57 -7.05
N LEU A 159 4.33 12.78 -6.49
CA LEU A 159 3.91 13.98 -7.21
C LEU A 159 4.82 14.30 -8.40
N CYS A 160 6.13 14.12 -8.26
CA CYS A 160 7.08 14.27 -9.38
C CYS A 160 6.79 13.26 -10.51
N GLU A 161 6.59 11.98 -10.17
CA GLU A 161 6.24 10.93 -11.14
C GLU A 161 4.92 11.24 -11.87
N LEU A 162 3.91 11.72 -11.17
CA LEU A 162 2.62 12.10 -11.76
C LEU A 162 2.76 13.33 -12.67
N ALA A 163 3.46 14.37 -12.22
CA ALA A 163 3.72 15.58 -13.00
C ALA A 163 4.47 15.26 -14.31
N GLU A 164 5.48 14.40 -14.24
CA GLU A 164 6.25 13.96 -15.40
C GLU A 164 5.37 13.12 -16.34
N ALA A 165 4.62 12.14 -15.83
CA ALA A 165 3.77 11.27 -16.64
C ALA A 165 2.67 12.04 -17.39
N ALA A 166 2.07 13.06 -16.77
CA ALA A 166 1.02 13.88 -17.34
C ALA A 166 1.55 15.12 -18.07
N ASN A 167 2.86 15.38 -18.00
CA ASN A 167 3.48 16.60 -18.55
C ASN A 167 2.81 17.89 -18.07
N CYS A 168 2.49 17.97 -16.78
CA CYS A 168 1.88 19.13 -16.15
C CYS A 168 2.60 19.52 -14.86
N GLY A 169 2.45 20.78 -14.43
CA GLY A 169 2.95 21.24 -13.13
C GLY A 169 2.00 20.88 -12.00
N ILE A 170 2.55 20.57 -10.83
CA ILE A 170 1.81 20.37 -9.59
C ILE A 170 2.26 21.43 -8.59
N GLU A 171 1.32 22.15 -8.00
CA GLU A 171 1.55 23.12 -6.92
C GLU A 171 0.89 22.60 -5.65
N ILE A 172 1.64 22.59 -4.54
CA ILE A 172 1.15 22.15 -3.24
C ILE A 172 1.42 23.21 -2.18
N ASP A 173 0.52 23.30 -1.22
CA ASP A 173 0.75 24.05 0.02
C ASP A 173 1.29 23.07 1.09
N GLU A 174 2.55 23.24 1.46
CA GLU A 174 3.20 22.40 2.46
C GLU A 174 2.45 22.40 3.79
N THR A 175 1.82 23.51 4.15
CA THR A 175 1.07 23.63 5.41
C THR A 175 -0.24 22.84 5.40
N ALA A 176 -0.77 22.50 4.23
CA ALA A 176 -1.95 21.69 4.05
C ALA A 176 -1.67 20.16 4.09
N ILE A 177 -0.39 19.75 4.05
CA ILE A 177 -0.02 18.34 4.13
C ILE A 177 -0.23 17.84 5.57
N PRO A 178 -1.14 16.87 5.80
CA PRO A 178 -1.37 16.34 7.14
C PRO A 178 -0.20 15.47 7.58
N VAL A 179 0.40 15.81 8.72
CA VAL A 179 1.47 15.04 9.38
C VAL A 179 1.22 15.09 10.88
N HIS A 180 1.20 13.94 11.55
CA HIS A 180 1.05 13.89 13.00
C HIS A 180 2.26 14.51 13.72
N GLU A 181 2.02 15.13 14.88
CA GLU A 181 3.09 15.79 15.64
C GLU A 181 4.21 14.81 16.01
N ASP A 182 3.88 13.60 16.42
CA ASP A 182 4.83 12.55 16.78
C ASP A 182 5.70 12.07 15.59
N VAL A 183 5.31 12.41 14.36
CA VAL A 183 6.05 12.09 13.13
C VAL A 183 6.95 13.25 12.70
N ARG A 184 6.61 14.48 13.09
CA ARG A 184 7.41 15.68 12.79
C ARG A 184 8.66 15.84 13.66
N ALA A 185 8.69 15.19 14.83
CA ALA A 185 9.77 15.24 15.80
C ALA A 185 10.93 14.32 15.40
#